data_2733048f7bbe6b83158ffab5ce386968
#
_entry.id   2733048f7bbe6b83158ffab5ce386968
#
_cell.length_a   1.000
_cell.length_b   1.000
_cell.length_c   1.000
_cell.angle_alpha   90.00
_cell.angle_beta   90.00
_cell.angle_gamma   90.00
#
_symmetry.space_group_name_H-M   'P 1'
#
loop_
_entity.id
_entity.type
_entity.pdbx_description
1 polymer ?
#
loop_
_entity_poly.entity_id
_entity_poly.type
_entity_poly.pdbx_seq_one_letter_code
_entity_poly.pdbx_strand_id
1 'polypeptide(L)'
;MRKITKNLALYALMAVCFGVFCYMGWRYVDVEFLALTNGDAMPQFLQLQKMYQGLTTLNIKQFFAFEFYNYGFFYYMLNLLAALPFIITESYSLQIYAPRVLNALFSIANIWLLYRIARIYLSALDSMLIAGIFVAMGGFWHLGYVFKPDVFQAFFVLACAYYLLRDNFSFGKHYTLAWIALGLGIGLAKFQAILFIPMMYAYICLPALSMQAGQILLALKRCALGTLGIIALWILSNPYLLHKSGFNAWLSMFEGNMRSNATNHGAYTQVPLSEKLSQVIELYYFEIVVFIVLLAAGLYCCIIALQWLIWQSPRALDSSKQDSMQQPYTQAESICIAFAPLAVGFFISLVYLLLFVNKAWEAYYFSTMALGCVLFIPLALLVAKTSKGGGAAHKEKEALSNHCPIALACTTDSRRAYV
;
A
#
# COMPACT_ATOMS: atom_id res chain seq x y z
N MET A 1 -23.52 -21.73 9.71
CA MET A 1 -23.29 -20.99 10.95
C MET A 1 -21.82 -20.86 11.36
N ARG A 2 -20.97 -21.90 11.42
CA ARG A 2 -19.55 -21.82 11.84
C ARG A 2 -18.66 -20.81 11.06
N LYS A 3 -18.94 -20.47 9.79
CA LYS A 3 -18.16 -19.50 9.01
C LYS A 3 -18.48 -18.04 9.41
N ILE A 4 -19.71 -17.73 9.79
CA ILE A 4 -20.15 -16.37 10.17
C ILE A 4 -19.56 -16.02 11.53
N THR A 5 -19.56 -16.93 12.50
CA THR A 5 -19.00 -16.69 13.83
C THR A 5 -17.50 -16.42 13.84
N LYS A 6 -16.72 -16.99 12.89
CA LYS A 6 -15.27 -16.78 12.83
C LYS A 6 -14.86 -15.36 12.39
N ASN A 7 -15.72 -14.63 11.70
CA ASN A 7 -15.45 -13.27 11.24
C ASN A 7 -16.22 -12.20 12.04
N LEU A 8 -17.04 -12.61 13.01
CA LEU A 8 -17.86 -11.69 13.81
C LEU A 8 -17.00 -10.65 14.54
N ALA A 9 -15.90 -11.09 15.12
CA ALA A 9 -14.94 -10.18 15.79
C ALA A 9 -14.36 -9.12 14.85
N LEU A 10 -14.00 -9.51 13.61
CA LEU A 10 -13.54 -8.56 12.60
C LEU A 10 -14.63 -7.54 12.26
N TYR A 11 -15.85 -8.00 12.02
CA TYR A 11 -16.95 -7.09 11.68
C TYR A 11 -17.31 -6.18 12.85
N ALA A 12 -17.25 -6.67 14.08
CA ALA A 12 -17.43 -5.85 15.29
C ALA A 12 -16.34 -4.78 15.40
N LEU A 13 -15.06 -5.15 15.22
CA LEU A 13 -13.95 -4.20 15.21
C LEU A 13 -14.14 -3.13 14.12
N MET A 14 -14.46 -3.54 12.89
CA MET A 14 -14.70 -2.63 11.77
C MET A 14 -15.88 -1.68 12.08
N ALA A 15 -16.98 -2.19 12.63
CA ALA A 15 -18.15 -1.38 12.97
C ALA A 15 -17.84 -0.35 14.08
N VAL A 16 -17.10 -0.74 15.11
CA VAL A 16 -16.66 0.17 16.19
C VAL A 16 -15.76 1.26 15.61
N CYS A 17 -14.74 0.90 14.84
CA CYS A 17 -13.84 1.90 14.20
C CYS A 17 -14.62 2.85 13.30
N PHE A 18 -15.54 2.33 12.48
CA PHE A 18 -16.38 3.16 11.61
C PHE A 18 -17.25 4.13 12.42
N GLY A 19 -17.90 3.64 13.47
CA GLY A 19 -18.72 4.49 14.36
C GLY A 19 -17.91 5.61 15.01
N VAL A 20 -16.70 5.31 15.48
CA VAL A 20 -15.78 6.31 16.05
C VAL A 20 -15.37 7.34 14.97
N PHE A 21 -15.01 6.91 13.77
CA PHE A 21 -14.66 7.82 12.70
C PHE A 21 -15.83 8.70 12.25
N CYS A 22 -17.04 8.16 12.18
CA CYS A 22 -18.24 8.94 11.91
C CYS A 22 -18.48 10.00 13.01
N TYR A 23 -18.33 9.61 14.29
CA TYR A 23 -18.45 10.54 15.42
C TYR A 23 -17.38 11.64 15.36
N MET A 24 -16.12 11.28 15.18
CA MET A 24 -15.01 12.25 15.10
C MET A 24 -15.17 13.15 13.88
N GLY A 25 -15.55 12.58 12.72
CA GLY A 25 -15.83 13.33 11.51
C GLY A 25 -16.94 14.35 11.67
N TRP A 26 -18.01 13.99 12.42
CA TRP A 26 -19.11 14.89 12.71
C TRP A 26 -18.74 15.98 13.73
N ARG A 27 -18.03 15.61 14.81
CA ARG A 27 -17.66 16.53 15.88
C ARG A 27 -16.91 17.78 15.40
N TYR A 28 -16.17 17.68 14.30
CA TYR A 28 -15.32 18.74 13.75
C TYR A 28 -15.77 19.20 12.36
N VAL A 29 -17.09 19.25 12.11
CA VAL A 29 -17.64 19.72 10.82
C VAL A 29 -17.64 21.23 10.67
N ASP A 30 -17.51 21.99 11.75
CA ASP A 30 -17.52 23.44 11.70
C ASP A 30 -16.32 23.95 10.90
N VAL A 31 -16.61 24.91 10.01
CA VAL A 31 -15.62 25.47 9.08
C VAL A 31 -14.41 26.08 9.81
N GLU A 32 -14.65 26.67 10.99
CA GLU A 32 -13.60 27.27 11.83
C GLU A 32 -12.56 26.26 12.27
N PHE A 33 -12.93 24.98 12.44
CA PHE A 33 -12.03 23.92 12.87
C PHE A 33 -11.37 23.17 11.69
N LEU A 34 -11.74 23.43 10.46
CA LEU A 34 -11.14 22.73 9.30
C LEU A 34 -9.63 22.92 9.23
N ALA A 35 -9.16 24.12 9.46
CA ALA A 35 -7.74 24.44 9.47
C ALA A 35 -6.99 23.84 10.65
N LEU A 36 -7.66 23.65 11.80
CA LEU A 36 -7.06 23.07 13.00
C LEU A 36 -6.94 21.55 12.92
N THR A 37 -7.93 20.90 12.27
CA THR A 37 -7.93 19.43 12.13
C THR A 37 -7.10 18.95 10.95
N ASN A 38 -6.98 19.76 9.91
CA ASN A 38 -6.17 19.47 8.72
C ASN A 38 -6.02 20.75 7.89
N GLY A 39 -4.81 21.30 7.80
CA GLY A 39 -4.51 22.48 6.99
C GLY A 39 -4.89 22.38 5.51
N ASP A 40 -4.99 21.16 4.97
CA ASP A 40 -5.40 20.90 3.57
C ASP A 40 -6.93 20.79 3.40
N ALA A 41 -7.71 20.67 4.47
CA ALA A 41 -9.15 20.39 4.38
C ALA A 41 -9.92 21.51 3.69
N MET A 42 -9.61 22.78 4.03
CA MET A 42 -10.28 23.93 3.41
C MET A 42 -9.98 24.03 1.89
N PRO A 43 -8.72 24.00 1.42
CA PRO A 43 -8.44 23.96 0.00
C PRO A 43 -9.13 22.82 -0.74
N GLN A 44 -9.19 21.62 -0.15
CA GLN A 44 -9.86 20.47 -0.75
C GLN A 44 -11.38 20.69 -0.84
N PHE A 45 -11.99 21.23 0.20
CA PHE A 45 -13.41 21.60 0.20
C PHE A 45 -13.73 22.65 -0.89
N LEU A 46 -12.95 23.73 -0.97
CA LEU A 46 -13.08 24.72 -2.02
C LEU A 46 -12.92 24.14 -3.43
N GLN A 47 -12.06 23.13 -3.56
CA GLN A 47 -11.88 22.44 -4.83
C GLN A 47 -13.15 21.67 -5.25
N LEU A 48 -13.87 21.03 -4.32
CA LEU A 48 -15.17 20.41 -4.63
C LEU A 48 -16.19 21.44 -5.09
N GLN A 49 -16.23 22.62 -4.47
CA GLN A 49 -17.10 23.73 -4.86
C GLN A 49 -16.79 24.22 -6.29
N LYS A 50 -15.49 24.41 -6.62
CA LYS A 50 -15.05 24.79 -7.97
C LYS A 50 -15.45 23.75 -9.01
N MET A 51 -15.27 22.45 -8.71
CA MET A 51 -15.66 21.37 -9.60
C MET A 51 -17.19 21.35 -9.82
N TYR A 52 -17.97 21.51 -8.76
CA TYR A 52 -19.43 21.61 -8.85
C TYR A 52 -19.86 22.81 -9.73
N GLN A 53 -19.28 23.97 -9.51
CA GLN A 53 -19.53 25.15 -10.32
C GLN A 53 -19.17 24.90 -11.80
N GLY A 54 -18.02 24.27 -12.06
CA GLY A 54 -17.62 23.88 -13.42
C GLY A 54 -18.64 22.95 -14.09
N LEU A 55 -19.23 22.02 -13.33
CA LEU A 55 -20.25 21.10 -13.81
C LEU A 55 -21.56 21.84 -14.13
N THR A 56 -22.04 22.70 -13.23
CA THR A 56 -23.31 23.42 -13.40
C THR A 56 -23.29 24.51 -14.49
N THR A 57 -22.09 25.11 -14.70
CA THR A 57 -21.88 26.09 -15.75
C THR A 57 -21.38 25.50 -17.07
N LEU A 58 -21.28 24.16 -17.17
CA LEU A 58 -20.68 23.43 -18.30
C LEU A 58 -19.25 23.90 -18.66
N ASN A 59 -18.54 24.45 -17.69
CA ASN A 59 -17.15 24.86 -17.84
C ASN A 59 -16.24 23.66 -17.60
N ILE A 60 -15.97 22.91 -18.69
CA ILE A 60 -15.14 21.69 -18.67
C ILE A 60 -13.74 21.97 -18.12
N LYS A 61 -13.14 23.13 -18.43
CA LYS A 61 -11.81 23.48 -17.91
C LYS A 61 -11.83 23.65 -16.39
N GLN A 62 -12.83 24.32 -15.86
CA GLN A 62 -12.97 24.50 -14.42
C GLN A 62 -13.26 23.18 -13.70
N PHE A 63 -14.04 22.28 -14.31
CA PHE A 63 -14.33 20.97 -13.75
C PHE A 63 -13.08 20.08 -13.64
N PHE A 64 -12.22 20.08 -14.67
CA PHE A 64 -11.03 19.23 -14.70
C PHE A 64 -9.75 19.92 -14.18
N ALA A 65 -9.66 21.25 -14.28
CA ALA A 65 -8.46 22.00 -13.88
C ALA A 65 -8.51 22.35 -12.39
N PHE A 66 -8.04 21.46 -11.56
CA PHE A 66 -7.97 21.68 -10.11
C PHE A 66 -6.52 21.96 -9.65
N GLU A 67 -6.38 22.57 -8.47
CA GLU A 67 -5.11 23.10 -7.98
C GLU A 67 -4.20 22.03 -7.35
N PHE A 68 -4.79 20.97 -6.78
CA PHE A 68 -4.03 19.92 -6.10
C PHE A 68 -3.73 18.72 -7.01
N TYR A 69 -2.88 18.93 -7.99
CA TYR A 69 -2.49 17.90 -8.95
C TYR A 69 -1.66 16.73 -8.38
N ASN A 70 -1.22 16.80 -7.12
CA ASN A 70 -0.64 15.65 -6.44
C ASN A 70 -1.67 14.60 -6.06
N TYR A 71 -2.92 15.03 -5.92
CA TYR A 71 -4.04 14.16 -5.63
C TYR A 71 -4.76 13.87 -6.94
N GLY A 72 -5.14 12.60 -7.17
CA GLY A 72 -5.77 12.21 -8.42
C GLY A 72 -7.12 12.89 -8.62
N PHE A 73 -7.47 13.22 -9.88
CA PHE A 73 -8.77 13.78 -10.22
C PHE A 73 -9.93 12.93 -9.72
N PHE A 74 -9.83 11.60 -9.85
CA PHE A 74 -10.87 10.69 -9.38
C PHE A 74 -11.06 10.67 -7.87
N TYR A 75 -10.02 10.97 -7.09
CA TYR A 75 -10.18 11.17 -5.65
C TYR A 75 -11.15 12.32 -5.36
N TYR A 76 -10.98 13.45 -6.02
CA TYR A 76 -11.90 14.58 -5.89
C TYR A 76 -13.26 14.26 -6.44
N MET A 77 -13.37 13.56 -7.57
CA MET A 77 -14.65 13.19 -8.16
C MET A 77 -15.47 12.27 -7.24
N LEU A 78 -14.84 11.28 -6.60
CA LEU A 78 -15.53 10.42 -5.63
C LEU A 78 -16.03 11.21 -4.43
N ASN A 79 -15.22 12.14 -3.93
CA ASN A 79 -15.61 13.01 -2.82
C ASN A 79 -16.69 14.03 -3.24
N LEU A 80 -16.64 14.54 -4.46
CA LEU A 80 -17.70 15.38 -5.01
C LEU A 80 -19.02 14.61 -5.10
N LEU A 81 -18.99 13.38 -5.61
CA LEU A 81 -20.20 12.54 -5.67
C LEU A 81 -20.79 12.28 -4.29
N ALA A 82 -19.96 12.06 -3.28
CA ALA A 82 -20.41 11.90 -1.90
C ALA A 82 -21.00 13.19 -1.33
N ALA A 83 -20.43 14.34 -1.64
CA ALA A 83 -20.88 15.65 -1.15
C ALA A 83 -22.04 16.26 -1.99
N LEU A 84 -22.25 15.79 -3.22
CA LEU A 84 -23.15 16.40 -4.20
C LEU A 84 -24.60 16.62 -3.70
N PRO A 85 -25.25 15.65 -3.03
CA PRO A 85 -26.61 15.88 -2.51
C PRO A 85 -26.66 17.06 -1.53
N PHE A 86 -25.61 17.25 -0.76
CA PHE A 86 -25.50 18.27 0.28
C PHE A 86 -25.04 19.63 -0.27
N ILE A 87 -24.32 19.63 -1.39
CA ILE A 87 -24.02 20.86 -2.15
C ILE A 87 -25.32 21.42 -2.74
N ILE A 88 -26.15 20.56 -3.34
CA ILE A 88 -27.44 20.95 -3.93
C ILE A 88 -28.43 21.49 -2.87
N THR A 89 -28.40 20.90 -1.67
CA THR A 89 -29.27 21.33 -0.56
C THR A 89 -28.65 22.41 0.33
N GLU A 90 -27.47 22.95 -0.04
CA GLU A 90 -26.74 24.00 0.67
C GLU A 90 -26.42 23.66 2.14
N SER A 91 -26.30 22.37 2.47
CA SER A 91 -26.01 21.90 3.82
C SER A 91 -24.49 21.82 4.05
N TYR A 92 -23.86 22.92 4.46
CA TYR A 92 -22.39 23.03 4.59
C TYR A 92 -21.77 21.95 5.50
N SER A 93 -22.32 21.69 6.68
CA SER A 93 -21.80 20.66 7.58
C SER A 93 -21.80 19.27 6.93
N LEU A 94 -22.83 18.92 6.18
CA LEU A 94 -22.90 17.62 5.49
C LEU A 94 -21.98 17.56 4.26
N GLN A 95 -21.72 18.68 3.60
CA GLN A 95 -20.73 18.76 2.50
C GLN A 95 -19.32 18.43 2.98
N ILE A 96 -18.98 18.82 4.21
CA ILE A 96 -17.70 18.52 4.84
C ILE A 96 -17.71 17.09 5.37
N TYR A 97 -18.80 16.65 5.96
CA TYR A 97 -18.94 15.34 6.58
C TYR A 97 -18.88 14.18 5.59
N ALA A 98 -19.54 14.30 4.45
CA ALA A 98 -19.64 13.20 3.46
C ALA A 98 -18.27 12.71 2.94
N PRO A 99 -17.31 13.56 2.55
CA PRO A 99 -15.95 13.14 2.24
C PRO A 99 -15.22 12.43 3.41
N ARG A 100 -15.49 12.87 4.65
CA ARG A 100 -14.91 12.22 5.85
C ARG A 100 -15.46 10.81 6.06
N VAL A 101 -16.75 10.61 5.85
CA VAL A 101 -17.38 9.27 5.89
C VAL A 101 -16.79 8.37 4.80
N LEU A 102 -16.56 8.90 3.60
CA LEU A 102 -15.92 8.16 2.52
C LEU A 102 -14.49 7.75 2.91
N ASN A 103 -13.71 8.64 3.51
CA ASN A 103 -12.39 8.31 4.06
C ASN A 103 -12.47 7.23 5.15
N ALA A 104 -13.43 7.33 6.06
CA ALA A 104 -13.67 6.32 7.09
C ALA A 104 -13.95 4.94 6.48
N LEU A 105 -14.73 4.86 5.40
CA LEU A 105 -14.97 3.60 4.69
C LEU A 105 -13.69 3.00 4.12
N PHE A 106 -12.79 3.81 3.54
CA PHE A 106 -11.50 3.32 3.07
C PHE A 106 -10.56 2.92 4.21
N SER A 107 -10.63 3.58 5.36
CA SER A 107 -9.90 3.17 6.56
C SER A 107 -10.35 1.79 7.04
N ILE A 108 -11.65 1.53 7.05
CA ILE A 108 -12.22 0.21 7.36
C ILE A 108 -11.84 -0.83 6.30
N ALA A 109 -11.83 -0.45 5.03
CA ALA A 109 -11.38 -1.33 3.95
C ALA A 109 -9.89 -1.73 4.10
N ASN A 110 -9.05 -0.84 4.64
CA ASN A 110 -7.64 -1.16 4.98
C ASN A 110 -7.55 -2.23 6.09
N ILE A 111 -8.38 -2.16 7.15
CA ILE A 111 -8.45 -3.21 8.19
C ILE A 111 -8.82 -4.55 7.55
N TRP A 112 -9.89 -4.55 6.75
CA TRP A 112 -10.36 -5.76 6.08
C TRP A 112 -9.27 -6.35 5.16
N LEU A 113 -8.57 -5.51 4.41
CA LEU A 113 -7.55 -5.94 3.47
C LEU A 113 -6.31 -6.52 4.18
N LEU A 114 -5.84 -5.89 5.26
CA LEU A 114 -4.78 -6.42 6.12
C LEU A 114 -5.16 -7.78 6.72
N TYR A 115 -6.38 -7.91 7.25
CA TYR A 115 -6.88 -9.19 7.70
C TYR A 115 -6.86 -10.23 6.56
N ARG A 116 -7.29 -9.87 5.35
CA ARG A 116 -7.31 -10.78 4.19
C ARG A 116 -5.89 -11.19 3.75
N ILE A 117 -4.93 -10.28 3.81
CA ILE A 117 -3.51 -10.58 3.56
C ILE A 117 -3.01 -11.58 4.61
N ALA A 118 -3.21 -11.32 5.87
CA ALA A 118 -2.80 -12.19 6.94
C ALA A 118 -3.44 -13.58 6.85
N ARG A 119 -4.72 -13.67 6.45
CA ARG A 119 -5.47 -14.92 6.25
C ARG A 119 -4.93 -15.82 5.14
N ILE A 120 -4.03 -15.34 4.30
CA ILE A 120 -3.34 -16.22 3.33
C ILE A 120 -2.44 -17.23 4.06
N TYR A 121 -1.84 -16.81 5.18
CA TYR A 121 -0.79 -17.57 5.87
C TYR A 121 -1.12 -17.92 7.32
N LEU A 122 -1.98 -17.15 7.98
CA LEU A 122 -2.24 -17.22 9.42
C LEU A 122 -3.66 -17.73 9.74
N SER A 123 -3.83 -18.17 11.00
CA SER A 123 -5.14 -18.48 11.56
C SER A 123 -6.03 -17.22 11.62
N ALA A 124 -7.34 -17.38 11.88
CA ALA A 124 -8.25 -16.25 11.99
C ALA A 124 -7.89 -15.33 13.17
N LEU A 125 -7.46 -15.92 14.29
CA LEU A 125 -7.07 -15.16 15.47
C LEU A 125 -5.78 -14.38 15.24
N ASP A 126 -4.74 -15.02 14.71
CA ASP A 126 -3.48 -14.35 14.44
C ASP A 126 -3.66 -13.23 13.39
N SER A 127 -4.54 -13.46 12.40
CA SER A 127 -4.89 -12.42 11.42
C SER A 127 -5.62 -11.23 12.04
N MET A 128 -6.44 -11.48 13.07
CA MET A 128 -7.07 -10.42 13.86
C MET A 128 -6.03 -9.62 14.66
N LEU A 129 -4.99 -10.28 15.18
CA LEU A 129 -3.89 -9.57 15.86
C LEU A 129 -3.16 -8.62 14.90
N ILE A 130 -2.86 -9.05 13.67
CA ILE A 130 -2.25 -8.16 12.66
C ILE A 130 -3.16 -6.95 12.35
N ALA A 131 -4.46 -7.18 12.15
CA ALA A 131 -5.42 -6.09 11.95
C ALA A 131 -5.51 -5.20 13.21
N GLY A 132 -5.44 -5.80 14.41
CA GLY A 132 -5.43 -5.10 15.70
C GLY A 132 -4.22 -4.19 15.87
N ILE A 133 -3.02 -4.63 15.47
CA ILE A 133 -1.80 -3.78 15.47
C ILE A 133 -2.02 -2.53 14.63
N PHE A 134 -2.59 -2.67 13.43
CA PHE A 134 -2.87 -1.52 12.57
C PHE A 134 -3.90 -0.57 13.19
N VAL A 135 -4.98 -1.10 13.78
CA VAL A 135 -6.00 -0.29 14.47
C VAL A 135 -5.43 0.39 15.71
N ALA A 136 -4.47 -0.23 16.38
CA ALA A 136 -3.85 0.36 17.57
C ALA A 136 -2.93 1.54 17.25
N MET A 137 -2.50 1.74 15.98
CA MET A 137 -1.65 2.85 15.59
C MET A 137 -2.35 4.20 15.73
N GLY A 138 -1.69 5.18 16.36
CA GLY A 138 -2.21 6.55 16.49
C GLY A 138 -2.50 7.20 15.13
N GLY A 139 -1.62 7.00 14.14
CA GLY A 139 -1.80 7.51 12.79
C GLY A 139 -3.08 6.99 12.09
N PHE A 140 -3.53 5.76 12.40
CA PHE A 140 -4.80 5.24 11.90
C PHE A 140 -5.99 6.07 12.40
N TRP A 141 -6.00 6.43 13.68
CA TRP A 141 -7.06 7.24 14.29
C TRP A 141 -7.00 8.70 13.83
N HIS A 142 -5.79 9.23 13.70
CA HIS A 142 -5.57 10.62 13.29
C HIS A 142 -6.01 10.87 11.84
N LEU A 143 -5.73 9.94 10.92
CA LEU A 143 -5.99 10.11 9.49
C LEU A 143 -7.28 9.43 9.01
N GLY A 144 -7.83 8.50 9.78
CA GLY A 144 -8.89 7.60 9.34
C GLY A 144 -10.19 8.26 8.91
N TYR A 145 -10.50 9.44 9.43
CA TYR A 145 -11.72 10.21 9.09
C TYR A 145 -11.43 11.52 8.36
N VAL A 146 -10.17 11.92 8.25
CA VAL A 146 -9.79 13.22 7.69
C VAL A 146 -9.94 13.21 6.17
N PHE A 147 -10.41 14.30 5.58
CA PHE A 147 -10.51 14.46 4.13
C PHE A 147 -9.12 14.59 3.50
N LYS A 148 -8.41 13.46 3.40
CA LYS A 148 -7.07 13.30 2.79
C LYS A 148 -6.98 12.01 1.98
N PRO A 149 -6.21 11.97 0.88
CA PRO A 149 -6.10 10.78 0.03
C PRO A 149 -5.23 9.65 0.62
N ASP A 150 -4.58 9.85 1.78
CA ASP A 150 -3.59 8.93 2.34
C ASP A 150 -4.17 7.55 2.64
N VAL A 151 -5.40 7.49 3.15
CA VAL A 151 -6.08 6.21 3.43
C VAL A 151 -6.50 5.48 2.13
N PHE A 152 -6.85 6.23 1.08
CA PHE A 152 -7.10 5.68 -0.27
C PHE A 152 -5.81 5.11 -0.86
N GLN A 153 -4.71 5.85 -0.74
CA GLN A 153 -3.40 5.40 -1.20
C GLN A 153 -2.99 4.11 -0.51
N ALA A 154 -3.12 4.04 0.82
CA ALA A 154 -2.81 2.85 1.60
C ALA A 154 -3.64 1.64 1.16
N PHE A 155 -4.93 1.83 0.86
CA PHE A 155 -5.79 0.76 0.35
C PHE A 155 -5.24 0.17 -0.95
N PHE A 156 -4.84 0.99 -1.89
CA PHE A 156 -4.31 0.51 -3.17
C PHE A 156 -2.91 -0.13 -3.02
N VAL A 157 -2.07 0.38 -2.15
CA VAL A 157 -0.76 -0.23 -1.82
C VAL A 157 -0.95 -1.60 -1.17
N LEU A 158 -1.86 -1.73 -0.21
CA LEU A 158 -2.20 -3.01 0.41
C LEU A 158 -2.88 -3.97 -0.57
N ALA A 159 -3.75 -3.46 -1.48
CA ALA A 159 -4.35 -4.29 -2.53
C ALA A 159 -3.28 -4.82 -3.49
N CYS A 160 -2.28 -4.01 -3.85
CA CYS A 160 -1.12 -4.45 -4.62
C CYS A 160 -0.39 -5.57 -3.87
N ALA A 161 -0.05 -5.38 -2.59
CA ALA A 161 0.59 -6.40 -1.76
C ALA A 161 -0.24 -7.69 -1.68
N TYR A 162 -1.57 -7.58 -1.47
CA TYR A 162 -2.47 -8.72 -1.47
C TYR A 162 -2.42 -9.52 -2.76
N TYR A 163 -2.46 -8.83 -3.90
CA TYR A 163 -2.44 -9.50 -5.20
C TYR A 163 -1.07 -10.11 -5.50
N LEU A 164 0.06 -9.48 -5.12
CA LEU A 164 1.39 -10.09 -5.27
C LEU A 164 1.51 -11.38 -4.47
N LEU A 165 1.09 -11.38 -3.20
CA LEU A 165 1.11 -12.58 -2.36
C LEU A 165 0.17 -13.67 -2.87
N ARG A 166 -0.94 -13.30 -3.49
CA ARG A 166 -1.88 -14.26 -4.15
C ARG A 166 -1.36 -14.78 -5.48
N ASP A 167 -0.57 -14.00 -6.20
CA ASP A 167 0.05 -14.40 -7.45
C ASP A 167 1.19 -15.38 -7.25
N ASN A 168 1.93 -15.22 -6.17
CA ASN A 168 2.98 -16.13 -5.75
C ASN A 168 3.98 -16.46 -6.88
N PHE A 169 4.50 -15.43 -7.55
CA PHE A 169 5.43 -15.48 -8.69
C PHE A 169 4.93 -16.26 -9.92
N SER A 170 3.62 -16.50 -10.03
CA SER A 170 3.04 -17.16 -11.19
C SER A 170 2.89 -16.24 -12.42
N PHE A 171 3.00 -14.92 -12.19
CA PHE A 171 2.82 -13.87 -13.22
C PHE A 171 1.48 -13.96 -13.96
N GLY A 172 0.44 -14.41 -13.26
CA GLY A 172 -0.90 -14.58 -13.77
C GLY A 172 -1.80 -13.34 -13.59
N LYS A 173 -3.11 -13.59 -13.49
CA LYS A 173 -4.11 -12.51 -13.33
C LYS A 173 -3.89 -11.64 -12.10
N HIS A 174 -3.42 -12.21 -11.00
CA HIS A 174 -3.18 -11.45 -9.77
C HIS A 174 -1.99 -10.50 -9.92
N TYR A 175 -0.95 -10.90 -10.65
CA TYR A 175 0.15 -10.01 -11.02
C TYR A 175 -0.36 -8.76 -11.78
N THR A 176 -1.23 -8.96 -12.77
CA THR A 176 -1.85 -7.84 -13.51
C THR A 176 -2.70 -6.97 -12.58
N LEU A 177 -3.49 -7.57 -11.67
CA LEU A 177 -4.28 -6.83 -10.70
C LEU A 177 -3.40 -6.06 -9.70
N ALA A 178 -2.21 -6.55 -9.36
CA ALA A 178 -1.25 -5.82 -8.53
C ALA A 178 -0.77 -4.53 -9.22
N TRP A 179 -0.42 -4.59 -10.51
CA TRP A 179 -0.06 -3.41 -11.30
C TRP A 179 -1.21 -2.42 -11.41
N ILE A 180 -2.43 -2.90 -11.66
CA ILE A 180 -3.63 -2.05 -11.71
C ILE A 180 -3.85 -1.37 -10.35
N ALA A 181 -3.78 -2.11 -9.24
CA ALA A 181 -3.95 -1.54 -7.92
C ALA A 181 -2.92 -0.44 -7.64
N LEU A 182 -1.64 -0.69 -7.91
CA LEU A 182 -0.61 0.33 -7.70
C LEU A 182 -0.81 1.54 -8.62
N GLY A 183 -1.16 1.33 -9.90
CA GLY A 183 -1.46 2.39 -10.85
C GLY A 183 -2.65 3.25 -10.41
N LEU A 184 -3.70 2.64 -9.86
CA LEU A 184 -4.83 3.36 -9.28
C LEU A 184 -4.40 4.15 -8.02
N GLY A 185 -3.53 3.59 -7.18
CA GLY A 185 -2.97 4.29 -6.03
C GLY A 185 -2.22 5.57 -6.44
N ILE A 186 -1.46 5.51 -7.54
CA ILE A 186 -0.74 6.65 -8.10
C ILE A 186 -1.71 7.64 -8.77
N GLY A 187 -2.62 7.13 -9.59
CA GLY A 187 -3.48 7.95 -10.44
C GLY A 187 -4.71 8.50 -9.73
N LEU A 188 -5.40 7.69 -8.93
CA LEU A 188 -6.65 8.08 -8.26
C LEU A 188 -6.44 8.74 -6.91
N ALA A 189 -5.38 8.34 -6.17
CA ALA A 189 -5.20 8.80 -4.81
C ALA A 189 -4.11 9.86 -4.69
N LYS A 190 -2.86 9.43 -4.68
CA LYS A 190 -1.73 10.31 -4.42
C LYS A 190 -0.50 9.85 -5.19
N PHE A 191 0.10 10.76 -5.96
CA PHE A 191 1.27 10.45 -6.80
C PHE A 191 2.44 9.81 -6.01
N GLN A 192 2.53 10.09 -4.71
CA GLN A 192 3.53 9.50 -3.82
C GLN A 192 3.53 7.96 -3.82
N ALA A 193 2.45 7.29 -4.23
CA ALA A 193 2.41 5.82 -4.37
C ALA A 193 3.46 5.28 -5.37
N ILE A 194 4.08 6.15 -6.19
CA ILE A 194 5.22 5.81 -7.05
C ILE A 194 6.39 5.21 -6.26
N LEU A 195 6.53 5.54 -4.98
CA LEU A 195 7.56 5.00 -4.09
C LEU A 195 7.44 3.47 -3.88
N PHE A 196 6.32 2.88 -4.25
CA PHE A 196 6.09 1.42 -4.16
C PHE A 196 6.33 0.68 -5.49
N ILE A 197 6.70 1.37 -6.59
CA ILE A 197 7.12 0.70 -7.83
C ILE A 197 8.30 -0.25 -7.61
N PRO A 198 9.32 0.07 -6.78
CA PRO A 198 10.41 -0.86 -6.47
C PRO A 198 9.94 -2.20 -5.90
N MET A 199 8.81 -2.24 -5.17
CA MET A 199 8.19 -3.50 -4.73
C MET A 199 7.83 -4.40 -5.92
N MET A 200 7.23 -3.82 -6.97
CA MET A 200 6.87 -4.55 -8.19
C MET A 200 8.12 -5.03 -8.96
N TYR A 201 9.14 -4.18 -9.04
CA TYR A 201 10.39 -4.55 -9.69
C TYR A 201 11.12 -5.66 -8.93
N ALA A 202 11.18 -5.57 -7.59
CA ALA A 202 11.74 -6.63 -6.76
C ALA A 202 11.00 -7.95 -6.97
N TYR A 203 9.65 -7.92 -7.06
CA TYR A 203 8.84 -9.10 -7.34
C TYR A 203 9.17 -9.74 -8.71
N ILE A 204 9.42 -8.93 -9.74
CA ILE A 204 9.74 -9.40 -11.07
C ILE A 204 11.19 -9.91 -11.15
N CYS A 205 12.12 -9.15 -10.57
CA CYS A 205 13.56 -9.43 -10.68
C CYS A 205 14.00 -10.60 -9.81
N LEU A 206 13.36 -10.81 -8.66
CA LEU A 206 13.77 -11.85 -7.71
C LEU A 206 13.87 -13.25 -8.37
N PRO A 207 12.84 -13.79 -9.06
CA PRO A 207 12.98 -15.06 -9.76
C PRO A 207 13.88 -14.98 -11.01
N ALA A 208 13.93 -13.84 -11.69
CA ALA A 208 14.73 -13.69 -12.91
C ALA A 208 16.24 -13.71 -12.64
N LEU A 209 16.69 -13.20 -11.50
CA LEU A 209 18.10 -13.18 -11.11
C LEU A 209 18.64 -14.58 -10.78
N SER A 210 17.78 -15.55 -10.50
CA SER A 210 18.16 -16.94 -10.27
C SER A 210 18.25 -17.78 -11.55
N MET A 211 17.94 -17.21 -12.73
CA MET A 211 17.72 -17.94 -13.98
C MET A 211 18.64 -17.45 -15.11
N GLN A 212 18.54 -18.11 -16.28
CA GLN A 212 19.33 -17.82 -17.48
C GLN A 212 19.03 -16.46 -18.10
N ALA A 213 19.92 -15.95 -18.99
CA ALA A 213 19.85 -14.64 -19.63
C ALA A 213 18.50 -14.31 -20.29
N GLY A 214 17.79 -15.30 -20.84
CA GLY A 214 16.45 -15.10 -21.43
C GLY A 214 15.38 -14.65 -20.43
N GLN A 215 15.51 -15.02 -19.17
CA GLN A 215 14.60 -14.60 -18.10
C GLN A 215 14.82 -13.15 -17.69
N ILE A 216 16.05 -12.65 -17.80
CA ILE A 216 16.37 -11.23 -17.54
C ILE A 216 15.65 -10.34 -18.56
N LEU A 217 15.68 -10.72 -19.85
CA LEU A 217 14.97 -9.98 -20.90
C LEU A 217 13.45 -9.97 -20.66
N LEU A 218 12.89 -11.11 -20.24
CA LEU A 218 11.47 -11.21 -19.88
C LEU A 218 11.14 -10.34 -18.68
N ALA A 219 12.00 -10.30 -17.67
CA ALA A 219 11.83 -9.43 -16.50
C ALA A 219 11.85 -7.94 -16.91
N LEU A 220 12.80 -7.52 -17.75
CA LEU A 220 12.86 -6.16 -18.27
C LEU A 220 11.59 -5.81 -19.06
N LYS A 221 11.10 -6.72 -19.91
CA LYS A 221 9.83 -6.54 -20.64
C LYS A 221 8.65 -6.38 -19.67
N ARG A 222 8.56 -7.20 -18.61
CA ARG A 222 7.50 -7.09 -17.59
C ARG A 222 7.57 -5.77 -16.83
N CYS A 223 8.77 -5.32 -16.45
CA CYS A 223 8.97 -4.02 -15.81
C CYS A 223 8.51 -2.89 -16.74
N ALA A 224 8.94 -2.90 -18.01
CA ALA A 224 8.57 -1.88 -18.99
C ALA A 224 7.06 -1.83 -19.23
N LEU A 225 6.41 -2.99 -19.47
CA LEU A 225 4.97 -3.06 -19.68
C LEU A 225 4.17 -2.63 -18.46
N GLY A 226 4.60 -3.02 -17.25
CA GLY A 226 3.97 -2.59 -16.01
C GLY A 226 4.07 -1.08 -15.81
N THR A 227 5.25 -0.49 -16.06
CA THR A 227 5.46 0.96 -15.99
C THR A 227 4.60 1.72 -17.00
N LEU A 228 4.55 1.24 -18.25
CA LEU A 228 3.66 1.83 -19.28
C LEU A 228 2.19 1.72 -18.85
N GLY A 229 1.79 0.60 -18.26
CA GLY A 229 0.45 0.43 -17.69
C GLY A 229 0.14 1.44 -16.57
N ILE A 230 1.08 1.70 -15.66
CA ILE A 230 0.94 2.75 -14.64
C ILE A 230 0.79 4.13 -15.28
N ILE A 231 1.64 4.48 -16.25
CA ILE A 231 1.58 5.78 -16.93
C ILE A 231 0.22 5.94 -17.62
N ALA A 232 -0.26 4.90 -18.32
CA ALA A 232 -1.57 4.92 -18.96
C ALA A 232 -2.70 5.11 -17.94
N LEU A 233 -2.68 4.36 -16.82
CA LEU A 233 -3.67 4.51 -15.74
C LEU A 233 -3.62 5.90 -15.09
N TRP A 234 -2.42 6.45 -14.89
CA TRP A 234 -2.24 7.78 -14.35
C TRP A 234 -2.85 8.85 -15.26
N ILE A 235 -2.58 8.79 -16.58
CA ILE A 235 -3.15 9.71 -17.56
C ILE A 235 -4.67 9.54 -17.63
N LEU A 236 -5.19 8.32 -17.73
CA LEU A 236 -6.62 8.04 -17.79
C LEU A 236 -7.37 8.51 -16.53
N SER A 237 -6.71 8.40 -15.37
CA SER A 237 -7.25 8.87 -14.09
C SER A 237 -7.22 10.39 -13.95
N ASN A 238 -6.45 11.08 -14.78
CA ASN A 238 -6.25 12.53 -14.72
C ASN A 238 -6.37 13.13 -16.12
N PRO A 239 -7.59 13.19 -16.68
CA PRO A 239 -7.82 13.56 -18.10
C PRO A 239 -7.27 14.95 -18.47
N TYR A 240 -7.17 15.87 -17.50
CA TYR A 240 -6.59 17.19 -17.73
C TYR A 240 -5.12 17.14 -18.20
N LEU A 241 -4.38 16.05 -17.93
CA LEU A 241 -3.01 15.88 -18.41
C LEU A 241 -2.90 15.81 -19.94
N LEU A 242 -3.99 15.45 -20.62
CA LEU A 242 -4.06 15.44 -22.09
C LEU A 242 -4.15 16.85 -22.69
N HIS A 243 -4.41 17.86 -21.88
CA HIS A 243 -4.48 19.26 -22.31
C HIS A 243 -3.20 20.00 -21.87
N LYS A 244 -2.59 20.78 -22.79
CA LYS A 244 -1.33 21.50 -22.54
C LYS A 244 -1.35 22.33 -21.24
N SER A 245 -2.43 23.09 -21.00
CA SER A 245 -2.53 23.90 -19.77
C SER A 245 -2.65 23.03 -18.52
N GLY A 246 -3.36 21.90 -18.59
CA GLY A 246 -3.48 20.95 -17.48
C GLY A 246 -2.13 20.30 -17.16
N PHE A 247 -1.40 19.86 -18.18
CA PHE A 247 -0.06 19.30 -17.98
C PHE A 247 0.92 20.32 -17.39
N ASN A 248 0.94 21.55 -17.90
CA ASN A 248 1.79 22.62 -17.37
C ASN A 248 1.44 22.97 -15.92
N ALA A 249 0.16 23.02 -15.59
CA ALA A 249 -0.28 23.25 -14.21
C ALA A 249 0.12 22.11 -13.28
N TRP A 250 0.00 20.85 -13.73
CA TRP A 250 0.52 19.70 -12.98
C TRP A 250 2.02 19.79 -12.77
N LEU A 251 2.79 20.10 -13.80
CA LEU A 251 4.26 20.22 -13.72
C LEU A 251 4.67 21.30 -12.72
N SER A 252 4.06 22.49 -12.81
CA SER A 252 4.32 23.59 -11.88
C SER A 252 3.99 23.22 -10.42
N MET A 253 2.87 22.52 -10.21
CA MET A 253 2.48 22.04 -8.88
C MET A 253 3.46 20.97 -8.39
N PHE A 254 3.87 20.03 -9.25
CA PHE A 254 4.84 18.99 -8.91
C PHE A 254 6.19 19.60 -8.49
N GLU A 255 6.72 20.54 -9.28
CA GLU A 255 7.95 21.28 -8.95
C GLU A 255 7.81 22.06 -7.63
N GLY A 256 6.68 22.74 -7.43
CA GLY A 256 6.37 23.45 -6.19
C GLY A 256 6.37 22.50 -4.98
N ASN A 257 5.78 21.31 -5.12
CA ASN A 257 5.77 20.32 -4.05
C ASN A 257 7.13 19.70 -3.78
N MET A 258 7.92 19.42 -4.82
CA MET A 258 9.30 18.94 -4.66
C MET A 258 10.15 19.98 -3.90
N ARG A 259 10.03 21.25 -4.27
CA ARG A 259 10.70 22.36 -3.55
C ARG A 259 10.21 22.47 -2.11
N SER A 260 8.90 22.44 -1.89
CA SER A 260 8.29 22.48 -0.55
C SER A 260 8.74 21.31 0.33
N ASN A 261 8.88 20.12 -0.23
CA ASN A 261 9.37 18.94 0.50
C ASN A 261 10.87 19.05 0.82
N ALA A 262 11.67 19.63 -0.07
CA ALA A 262 13.10 19.82 0.16
C ALA A 262 13.42 20.94 1.16
N THR A 263 12.54 21.93 1.30
CA THR A 263 12.80 23.18 2.06
C THR A 263 11.89 23.37 3.28
N ASN A 264 11.16 22.35 3.71
CA ASN A 264 10.16 22.48 4.78
C ASN A 264 9.22 23.68 4.56
N HIS A 265 8.44 23.64 3.48
CA HIS A 265 7.51 24.71 3.07
C HIS A 265 8.17 26.05 2.73
N GLY A 266 9.43 26.05 2.31
CA GLY A 266 10.20 27.26 2.00
C GLY A 266 10.87 27.92 3.21
N ALA A 267 10.76 27.34 4.39
CA ALA A 267 11.43 27.83 5.60
C ALA A 267 12.95 27.62 5.58
N TYR A 268 13.46 26.80 4.68
CA TYR A 268 14.88 26.40 4.58
C TYR A 268 15.47 25.84 5.87
N THR A 269 14.61 25.46 6.82
CA THR A 269 15.01 24.78 8.06
C THR A 269 15.06 23.27 7.83
N GLN A 270 16.08 22.64 8.36
CA GLN A 270 16.21 21.18 8.32
C GLN A 270 15.42 20.57 9.48
N VAL A 271 14.51 19.64 9.17
CA VAL A 271 13.85 18.82 10.18
C VAL A 271 14.80 17.68 10.57
N PRO A 272 15.22 17.58 11.84
CA PRO A 272 16.15 16.55 12.29
C PRO A 272 15.59 15.14 12.02
N LEU A 273 16.48 14.19 11.67
CA LEU A 273 16.09 12.79 11.49
C LEU A 273 15.47 12.19 12.76
N SER A 274 15.97 12.61 13.94
CA SER A 274 15.41 12.20 15.24
C SER A 274 13.95 12.61 15.40
N GLU A 275 13.57 13.81 14.99
CA GLU A 275 12.19 14.28 15.04
C GLU A 275 11.28 13.47 14.12
N LYS A 276 11.71 13.19 12.89
CA LYS A 276 10.98 12.34 11.95
C LYS A 276 10.81 10.91 12.47
N LEU A 277 11.87 10.33 13.05
CA LEU A 277 11.83 8.99 13.65
C LEU A 277 10.93 8.96 14.88
N SER A 278 11.03 9.94 15.78
CA SER A 278 10.15 10.04 16.94
C SER A 278 8.68 10.05 16.51
N GLN A 279 8.33 10.88 15.53
CA GLN A 279 6.97 10.95 15.00
C GLN A 279 6.49 9.61 14.40
N VAL A 280 7.34 8.93 13.64
CA VAL A 280 7.01 7.61 13.09
C VAL A 280 6.79 6.58 14.20
N ILE A 281 7.65 6.57 15.20
CA ILE A 281 7.57 5.62 16.31
C ILE A 281 6.33 5.89 17.15
N GLU A 282 6.12 7.12 17.59
CA GLU A 282 5.01 7.51 18.47
C GLU A 282 3.64 7.32 17.82
N LEU A 283 3.51 7.69 16.54
CA LEU A 283 2.21 7.62 15.85
C LEU A 283 1.89 6.25 15.26
N TYR A 284 2.91 5.43 14.93
CA TYR A 284 2.66 4.19 14.20
C TYR A 284 3.09 2.93 14.94
N TYR A 285 4.06 3.01 15.85
CA TYR A 285 4.61 1.78 16.45
C TYR A 285 4.64 1.78 17.98
N PHE A 286 4.08 2.78 18.64
CA PHE A 286 3.96 2.92 20.10
C PHE A 286 5.29 3.00 20.84
N GLU A 287 6.27 2.15 20.45
CA GLU A 287 7.55 1.95 21.11
C GLU A 287 8.64 1.65 20.08
N ILE A 288 9.85 2.13 20.35
CA ILE A 288 11.01 1.91 19.49
C ILE A 288 11.32 0.41 19.29
N VAL A 289 11.03 -0.43 20.27
CA VAL A 289 11.26 -1.89 20.19
C VAL A 289 10.39 -2.50 19.10
N VAL A 290 9.12 -2.12 19.00
CA VAL A 290 8.19 -2.62 17.97
C VAL A 290 8.68 -2.22 16.59
N PHE A 291 9.16 -0.98 16.45
CA PHE A 291 9.74 -0.51 15.18
C PHE A 291 11.01 -1.27 14.80
N ILE A 292 11.94 -1.49 15.75
CA ILE A 292 13.16 -2.27 15.51
C ILE A 292 12.83 -3.71 15.10
N VAL A 293 11.86 -4.34 15.77
CA VAL A 293 11.40 -5.71 15.44
C VAL A 293 10.84 -5.77 14.04
N LEU A 294 10.08 -4.75 13.61
CA LEU A 294 9.57 -4.65 12.25
C LEU A 294 10.69 -4.52 11.21
N LEU A 295 11.67 -3.63 11.48
CA LEU A 295 12.83 -3.47 10.59
C LEU A 295 13.61 -4.78 10.48
N ALA A 296 13.83 -5.47 11.60
CA ALA A 296 14.50 -6.78 11.65
C ALA A 296 13.73 -7.84 10.85
N ALA A 297 12.39 -7.89 10.96
CA ALA A 297 11.56 -8.82 10.20
C ALA A 297 11.67 -8.58 8.68
N GLY A 298 11.59 -7.31 8.25
CA GLY A 298 11.77 -6.95 6.84
C GLY A 298 13.16 -7.28 6.31
N LEU A 299 14.19 -6.94 7.09
CA LEU A 299 15.60 -7.25 6.75
C LEU A 299 15.83 -8.76 6.66
N TYR A 300 15.27 -9.54 7.58
CA TYR A 300 15.33 -10.99 7.55
C TYR A 300 14.73 -11.55 6.26
N CYS A 301 13.56 -11.07 5.82
CA CYS A 301 12.98 -11.47 4.54
C CYS A 301 13.91 -11.17 3.35
N CYS A 302 14.55 -10.01 3.33
CA CYS A 302 15.52 -9.65 2.30
C CYS A 302 16.78 -10.55 2.33
N ILE A 303 17.31 -10.86 3.52
CA ILE A 303 18.47 -11.73 3.68
C ILE A 303 18.16 -13.15 3.20
N ILE A 304 17.02 -13.73 3.59
CA ILE A 304 16.59 -15.06 3.13
C ILE A 304 16.42 -15.08 1.60
N ALA A 305 15.82 -14.04 1.01
CA ALA A 305 15.69 -13.95 -0.44
C ALA A 305 17.06 -13.83 -1.14
N LEU A 306 18.01 -13.08 -0.56
CA LEU A 306 19.38 -12.98 -1.08
C LEU A 306 20.12 -14.31 -0.99
N GLN A 307 20.03 -15.00 0.14
CA GLN A 307 20.61 -16.34 0.32
C GLN A 307 20.01 -17.34 -0.69
N TRP A 308 18.71 -17.25 -0.93
CA TRP A 308 18.05 -18.06 -1.96
C TRP A 308 18.62 -17.78 -3.35
N LEU A 309 18.82 -16.51 -3.73
CA LEU A 309 19.45 -16.13 -5.01
C LEU A 309 20.87 -16.69 -5.15
N ILE A 310 21.70 -16.54 -4.11
CA ILE A 310 23.09 -17.04 -4.10
C ILE A 310 23.10 -18.56 -4.24
N TRP A 311 22.19 -19.25 -3.57
CA TRP A 311 22.12 -20.71 -3.62
C TRP A 311 21.60 -21.27 -4.97
N GLN A 312 20.76 -20.52 -5.68
CA GLN A 312 20.26 -20.90 -7.00
C GLN A 312 21.29 -20.65 -8.12
N SER A 313 22.13 -19.64 -8.00
CA SER A 313 23.07 -19.21 -9.03
C SER A 313 24.04 -20.31 -9.53
N PRO A 314 24.67 -21.16 -8.70
CA PRO A 314 25.56 -22.22 -9.19
C PRO A 314 24.84 -23.37 -9.90
N ARG A 315 23.55 -23.58 -9.64
CA ARG A 315 22.79 -24.74 -10.14
C ARG A 315 22.21 -24.51 -11.53
N ALA A 316 22.02 -23.29 -11.92
CA ALA A 316 21.65 -22.95 -13.29
C ALA A 316 22.71 -23.37 -14.33
N LEU A 317 23.95 -23.62 -13.86
CA LEU A 317 25.10 -24.02 -14.67
C LEU A 317 25.29 -25.55 -14.73
N ASP A 318 24.70 -26.32 -13.82
CA ASP A 318 24.91 -27.79 -13.73
C ASP A 318 23.57 -28.54 -13.72
N SER A 319 23.02 -28.75 -14.92
CA SER A 319 21.72 -29.41 -15.10
C SER A 319 21.70 -30.89 -14.72
N SER A 320 22.88 -31.52 -14.48
CA SER A 320 22.98 -32.96 -14.16
C SER A 320 22.66 -33.29 -12.70
N LYS A 321 22.59 -32.29 -11.81
CA LYS A 321 22.36 -32.48 -10.36
C LYS A 321 20.95 -32.10 -9.88
N GLN A 322 20.02 -31.84 -10.81
CA GLN A 322 18.71 -31.25 -10.50
C GLN A 322 17.74 -32.22 -9.81
N ASP A 323 17.89 -33.54 -10.02
CA ASP A 323 16.87 -34.52 -9.65
C ASP A 323 16.98 -35.11 -8.22
N SER A 324 18.01 -34.81 -7.45
CA SER A 324 18.28 -35.54 -6.20
C SER A 324 18.32 -34.74 -4.90
N MET A 325 18.10 -33.41 -4.93
CA MET A 325 18.20 -32.60 -3.71
C MET A 325 16.87 -31.99 -3.27
N GLN A 326 16.43 -32.37 -2.08
CA GLN A 326 15.35 -31.69 -1.34
C GLN A 326 15.64 -30.20 -1.22
N GLN A 327 14.60 -29.36 -1.40
CA GLN A 327 14.73 -27.92 -1.20
C GLN A 327 15.27 -27.62 0.21
N PRO A 328 16.39 -26.88 0.36
CA PRO A 328 17.01 -26.65 1.66
C PRO A 328 16.22 -25.66 2.53
N TYR A 329 15.18 -25.03 1.96
CA TYR A 329 14.41 -24.02 2.64
C TYR A 329 13.18 -24.61 3.33
N THR A 330 13.00 -24.20 4.56
CA THR A 330 11.78 -24.50 5.32
C THR A 330 10.60 -23.72 4.73
N GLN A 331 9.39 -24.17 5.02
CA GLN A 331 8.18 -23.46 4.61
C GLN A 331 8.15 -21.98 5.06
N ALA A 332 8.65 -21.69 6.27
CA ALA A 332 8.73 -20.31 6.78
C ALA A 332 9.71 -19.45 5.97
N GLU A 333 10.85 -19.99 5.57
CA GLU A 333 11.82 -19.28 4.71
C GLU A 333 11.25 -19.04 3.30
N SER A 334 10.52 -20.00 2.74
CA SER A 334 9.83 -19.82 1.45
C SER A 334 8.79 -18.69 1.52
N ILE A 335 8.11 -18.54 2.64
CA ILE A 335 7.20 -17.41 2.88
C ILE A 335 7.99 -16.10 2.99
N CYS A 336 9.12 -16.07 3.71
CA CYS A 336 9.99 -14.88 3.77
C CYS A 336 10.43 -14.40 2.38
N ILE A 337 10.73 -15.31 1.45
CA ILE A 337 11.06 -14.97 0.06
C ILE A 337 9.88 -14.27 -0.62
N ALA A 338 8.64 -14.73 -0.40
CA ALA A 338 7.45 -14.09 -0.96
C ALA A 338 7.21 -12.67 -0.40
N PHE A 339 7.66 -12.40 0.83
CA PHE A 339 7.54 -11.09 1.47
C PHE A 339 8.71 -10.13 1.16
N ALA A 340 9.82 -10.62 0.64
CA ALA A 340 10.97 -9.78 0.33
C ALA A 340 10.67 -8.60 -0.60
N PRO A 341 9.88 -8.73 -1.68
CA PRO A 341 9.47 -7.59 -2.49
C PRO A 341 8.71 -6.51 -1.70
N LEU A 342 7.84 -6.93 -0.76
CA LEU A 342 7.10 -6.02 0.10
C LEU A 342 8.04 -5.28 1.06
N ALA A 343 9.03 -5.99 1.61
CA ALA A 343 10.07 -5.40 2.45
C ALA A 343 10.90 -4.37 1.67
N VAL A 344 11.26 -4.64 0.41
CA VAL A 344 11.94 -3.68 -0.47
C VAL A 344 11.09 -2.42 -0.65
N GLY A 345 9.79 -2.56 -0.94
CA GLY A 345 8.89 -1.42 -1.06
C GLY A 345 8.78 -0.61 0.24
N PHE A 346 8.68 -1.30 1.38
CA PHE A 346 8.66 -0.68 2.70
C PHE A 346 9.96 0.10 2.97
N PHE A 347 11.13 -0.51 2.80
CA PHE A 347 12.41 0.15 3.09
C PHE A 347 12.69 1.32 2.15
N ILE A 348 12.45 1.18 0.84
CA ILE A 348 12.69 2.27 -0.11
C ILE A 348 11.78 3.45 0.18
N SER A 349 10.49 3.22 0.43
CA SER A 349 9.57 4.31 0.78
C SER A 349 9.93 4.95 2.12
N LEU A 350 10.29 4.18 3.15
CA LEU A 350 10.70 4.69 4.45
C LEU A 350 11.98 5.53 4.36
N VAL A 351 13.02 5.00 3.71
CA VAL A 351 14.30 5.69 3.53
C VAL A 351 14.11 6.99 2.74
N TYR A 352 13.31 6.97 1.67
CA TYR A 352 13.01 8.17 0.91
C TYR A 352 12.33 9.23 1.79
N LEU A 353 11.33 8.86 2.56
CA LEU A 353 10.60 9.80 3.42
C LEU A 353 11.47 10.36 4.55
N LEU A 354 12.31 9.53 5.15
CA LEU A 354 13.19 9.96 6.23
C LEU A 354 14.36 10.85 5.77
N LEU A 355 14.97 10.52 4.62
CA LEU A 355 16.20 11.18 4.18
C LEU A 355 15.97 12.31 3.17
N PHE A 356 14.97 12.18 2.29
CA PHE A 356 14.79 13.12 1.16
C PHE A 356 13.60 14.07 1.34
N VAL A 357 12.66 13.77 2.26
CA VAL A 357 11.55 14.67 2.58
C VAL A 357 11.88 15.44 3.84
N ASN A 358 12.07 16.76 3.72
CA ASN A 358 12.41 17.63 4.84
C ASN A 358 11.15 18.13 5.57
N LYS A 359 10.28 17.19 5.98
CA LYS A 359 9.03 17.44 6.71
C LYS A 359 8.77 16.30 7.69
N ALA A 360 8.24 16.63 8.87
CA ALA A 360 7.78 15.68 9.85
C ALA A 360 6.24 15.60 9.80
N TRP A 361 5.69 15.11 8.68
CA TRP A 361 4.23 14.98 8.49
C TRP A 361 3.81 13.52 8.53
N GLU A 362 3.02 13.17 9.52
CA GLU A 362 2.50 11.82 9.76
C GLU A 362 1.80 11.22 8.54
N ALA A 363 1.04 12.03 7.80
CA ALA A 363 0.29 11.58 6.62
C ALA A 363 1.18 10.95 5.54
N TYR A 364 2.44 11.41 5.39
CA TYR A 364 3.35 10.85 4.39
C TYR A 364 3.73 9.40 4.67
N TYR A 365 3.78 9.01 5.94
CA TYR A 365 4.19 7.67 6.36
C TYR A 365 3.05 6.65 6.35
N PHE A 366 1.79 7.08 6.26
CA PHE A 366 0.64 6.20 6.47
C PHE A 366 0.64 4.95 5.59
N SER A 367 0.85 5.08 4.27
CA SER A 367 0.89 3.95 3.36
C SER A 367 2.10 3.04 3.58
N THR A 368 3.27 3.63 3.91
CA THR A 368 4.49 2.89 4.25
C THR A 368 4.28 2.07 5.52
N MET A 369 3.66 2.67 6.55
CA MET A 369 3.40 2.01 7.82
C MET A 369 2.33 0.92 7.70
N ALA A 370 1.29 1.15 6.89
CA ALA A 370 0.29 0.13 6.57
C ALA A 370 0.92 -1.09 5.89
N LEU A 371 1.83 -0.86 4.92
CA LEU A 371 2.62 -1.94 4.31
C LEU A 371 3.54 -2.62 5.33
N GLY A 372 4.14 -1.85 6.24
CA GLY A 372 4.96 -2.37 7.34
C GLY A 372 4.22 -3.38 8.20
N CYS A 373 2.92 -3.16 8.51
CA CYS A 373 2.12 -4.12 9.26
C CYS A 373 2.06 -5.51 8.61
N VAL A 374 2.17 -5.58 7.28
CA VAL A 374 2.19 -6.86 6.56
C VAL A 374 3.43 -7.68 6.92
N LEU A 375 4.55 -7.03 7.26
CA LEU A 375 5.81 -7.70 7.61
C LEU A 375 5.79 -8.37 9.00
N PHE A 376 4.79 -8.11 9.83
CA PHE A 376 4.57 -8.90 11.05
C PHE A 376 4.07 -10.33 10.77
N ILE A 377 3.58 -10.62 9.57
CA ILE A 377 3.08 -11.96 9.20
C ILE A 377 4.20 -13.00 9.17
N PRO A 378 5.33 -12.81 8.44
CA PRO A 378 6.44 -13.76 8.48
C PRO A 378 7.03 -13.90 9.90
N LEU A 379 7.07 -12.83 10.69
CA LEU A 379 7.50 -12.87 12.08
C LEU A 379 6.61 -13.78 12.93
N ALA A 380 5.28 -13.62 12.83
CA ALA A 380 4.32 -14.46 13.54
C ALA A 380 4.48 -15.95 13.20
N LEU A 381 4.78 -16.26 11.94
CA LEU A 381 5.04 -17.63 11.49
C LEU A 381 6.34 -18.20 12.07
N LEU A 382 7.41 -17.40 12.17
CA LEU A 382 8.68 -17.80 12.77
C LEU A 382 8.49 -18.11 14.26
N VAL A 383 7.81 -17.26 15.01
CA VAL A 383 7.52 -17.46 16.43
C VAL A 383 6.64 -18.68 16.66
N ALA A 384 5.60 -18.88 15.86
CA ALA A 384 4.72 -20.04 15.96
C ALA A 384 5.45 -21.37 15.72
N LYS A 385 6.49 -21.38 14.87
CA LYS A 385 7.32 -22.56 14.61
C LYS A 385 8.22 -22.90 15.79
N THR A 386 8.82 -21.91 16.44
CA THR A 386 9.70 -22.12 17.60
C THR A 386 8.93 -22.63 18.82
N SER A 387 7.67 -22.21 19.02
CA SER A 387 6.84 -22.63 20.15
C SER A 387 6.25 -24.04 20.00
N LYS A 388 6.09 -24.56 18.75
CA LYS A 388 5.51 -25.89 18.48
C LYS A 388 6.55 -27.02 18.34
N GLY A 389 7.77 -26.82 18.80
CA GLY A 389 8.84 -27.80 18.72
C GLY A 389 8.55 -29.08 19.49
N GLY A 390 7.64 -29.93 19.02
CA GLY A 390 7.48 -31.25 19.59
C GLY A 390 6.22 -32.06 19.37
N GLY A 391 5.23 -31.69 18.53
CA GLY A 391 4.15 -32.69 18.51
C GLY A 391 2.93 -32.55 17.59
N ALA A 392 2.69 -31.43 16.97
CA ALA A 392 1.40 -31.20 16.25
C ALA A 392 1.50 -31.03 14.72
N ALA A 393 2.61 -31.45 14.11
CA ALA A 393 2.99 -31.09 12.73
C ALA A 393 2.17 -31.78 11.60
N HIS A 394 1.33 -32.76 11.87
CA HIS A 394 0.78 -33.62 10.79
C HIS A 394 -0.52 -33.11 10.15
N LYS A 395 -1.41 -32.40 10.86
CA LYS A 395 -2.70 -31.94 10.30
C LYS A 395 -2.68 -30.56 9.66
N GLU A 396 -1.72 -29.70 10.00
CA GLU A 396 -1.55 -28.39 9.35
C GLU A 396 -0.75 -28.47 8.02
N LYS A 397 0.03 -29.52 7.81
CA LYS A 397 0.80 -29.73 6.57
C LYS A 397 -0.08 -29.79 5.30
N GLU A 398 -1.25 -30.39 5.36
CA GLU A 398 -2.13 -30.56 4.19
C GLU A 398 -2.78 -29.25 3.71
N ALA A 399 -3.13 -28.33 4.61
CA ALA A 399 -3.76 -27.07 4.22
C ALA A 399 -2.76 -26.04 3.68
N LEU A 400 -1.49 -26.11 4.08
CA LEU A 400 -0.42 -25.20 3.70
C LEU A 400 0.45 -25.71 2.55
N SER A 401 0.47 -27.02 2.28
CA SER A 401 1.26 -27.61 1.18
C SER A 401 0.83 -27.13 -0.20
N ASN A 402 -0.43 -26.73 -0.36
CA ASN A 402 -0.97 -26.15 -1.60
C ASN A 402 -0.51 -24.70 -1.87
N HIS A 403 0.26 -24.09 -0.96
CA HIS A 403 0.73 -22.71 -1.07
C HIS A 403 2.26 -22.57 -0.99
N CYS A 404 3.02 -23.65 -1.28
CA CYS A 404 4.48 -23.53 -1.37
C CYS A 404 4.87 -22.82 -2.68
N PRO A 405 5.44 -21.58 -2.61
CA PRO A 405 5.60 -20.69 -3.76
C PRO A 405 6.56 -21.19 -4.86
N ILE A 406 7.47 -22.05 -4.52
CA ILE A 406 8.67 -22.26 -5.33
C ILE A 406 8.69 -23.58 -6.09
N ALA A 407 7.85 -24.54 -5.71
CA ALA A 407 7.77 -25.83 -6.39
C ALA A 407 7.21 -25.73 -7.82
N LEU A 408 6.37 -24.73 -8.10
CA LEU A 408 5.75 -24.51 -9.42
C LEU A 408 6.66 -23.80 -10.44
N ALA A 409 7.64 -23.02 -9.99
CA ALA A 409 8.53 -22.30 -10.90
C ALA A 409 9.58 -23.22 -11.56
N CYS A 410 9.89 -24.37 -10.94
CA CYS A 410 10.86 -25.33 -11.44
C CYS A 410 10.25 -26.42 -12.34
N THR A 411 8.93 -26.61 -12.34
CA THR A 411 8.24 -27.70 -13.09
C THR A 411 7.36 -27.24 -14.25
N THR A 412 7.22 -25.94 -14.50
CA THR A 412 6.48 -25.46 -15.67
C THR A 412 7.36 -25.53 -16.91
N ASP A 413 7.31 -26.68 -17.47
CA ASP A 413 7.36 -27.09 -18.87
C ASP A 413 7.74 -25.99 -19.89
N SER A 414 8.94 -26.14 -20.44
CA SER A 414 9.45 -25.39 -21.59
C SER A 414 8.60 -25.52 -22.87
N ARG A 415 7.43 -26.21 -22.82
CA ARG A 415 6.56 -26.50 -23.96
C ARG A 415 5.37 -25.57 -24.16
N ARG A 416 5.12 -24.56 -23.27
CA ARG A 416 4.01 -23.59 -23.42
C ARG A 416 4.43 -22.17 -23.75
N ALA A 417 5.64 -21.94 -24.18
CA ALA A 417 6.15 -20.60 -24.51
C ALA A 417 5.99 -20.19 -25.98
N TYR A 418 5.26 -20.96 -26.79
CA TYR A 418 4.97 -20.61 -28.20
C TYR A 418 3.47 -20.83 -28.50
N VAL A 419 2.63 -19.89 -28.11
CA VAL A 419 1.37 -19.51 -28.80
C VAL A 419 1.07 -18.05 -28.46
#